data_8658088d2f296892aea9ec9bdf83ecd2
#
_entry.id   8658088d2f296892aea9ec9bdf83ecd2
#
_cell.length_a   1.000
_cell.length_b   1.000
_cell.length_c   1.000
_cell.angle_alpha   90.00
_cell.angle_beta   90.00
_cell.angle_gamma   90.00
#
_symmetry.space_group_name_H-M   'P 1'
#
loop_
_entity.id
_entity.type
_entity.pdbx_description
1 polymer ?
#
loop_
_entity_poly.entity_id
_entity_poly.type
_entity_poly.pdbx_seq_one_letter_code
_entity_poly.pdbx_strand_id
1 'polypeptide(L)'
;MNKFSKFTFAVSFLFLFSINVSSQEVEEVVVTATKKSESIQDLALSVEAFTAESLSENMIEDFSDLAEAVPGLIMDKGIGSGASFSMRGTGSYGVGAAVIGSLVTASNGHSYNSSAIADIGFYDVERVEVLKGPQGTKFGRNAVAGLINMITARPTEEFGGDYRIELGNLASTQFNAHVNVPISDSIRTRLAVVSKKRDGTTHNIHTGNDFNDINAWGARFSLDWDIGENTLLKLTTE
;
A
#
# COMPACT_ATOMS: atom_id res chain seq x y z
N MET A 1 35.76 -55.17 19.84
CA MET A 1 34.92 -53.93 19.79
C MET A 1 33.57 -54.35 19.25
N ASN A 2 32.57 -54.48 20.12
CA ASN A 2 31.31 -55.11 19.86
C ASN A 2 30.39 -54.26 18.95
N LYS A 3 29.72 -54.93 18.02
CA LYS A 3 28.74 -54.27 17.10
C LYS A 3 27.66 -53.46 17.84
N PHE A 4 27.36 -53.79 19.07
CA PHE A 4 26.44 -53.05 19.95
C PHE A 4 26.93 -51.65 20.31
N SER A 5 28.24 -51.45 20.53
CA SER A 5 28.80 -50.13 20.86
C SER A 5 28.75 -49.12 19.73
N LYS A 6 28.82 -49.60 18.47
CA LYS A 6 28.70 -48.70 17.30
C LYS A 6 27.25 -48.30 17.01
N PHE A 7 26.27 -49.11 17.38
CA PHE A 7 24.85 -48.81 17.21
C PHE A 7 24.40 -47.77 18.26
N THR A 8 24.89 -47.85 19.50
CA THR A 8 24.56 -46.88 20.54
C THR A 8 25.16 -45.50 20.25
N PHE A 9 26.32 -45.42 19.60
CA PHE A 9 26.96 -44.16 19.23
C PHE A 9 26.24 -43.49 18.04
N ALA A 10 25.72 -44.24 17.08
CA ALA A 10 24.95 -43.76 15.97
C ALA A 10 23.57 -43.20 16.37
N VAL A 11 22.91 -43.84 17.33
CA VAL A 11 21.62 -43.39 17.87
C VAL A 11 21.78 -42.11 18.73
N SER A 12 22.90 -42.01 19.48
CA SER A 12 23.19 -40.79 20.28
C SER A 12 23.54 -39.55 19.43
N PHE A 13 24.10 -39.79 18.22
CA PHE A 13 24.43 -38.67 17.30
C PHE A 13 23.19 -38.15 16.56
N LEU A 14 22.16 -38.95 16.41
CA LEU A 14 20.89 -38.51 15.80
C LEU A 14 20.03 -37.61 16.70
N PHE A 15 20.27 -37.65 18.03
CA PHE A 15 19.51 -36.82 18.99
C PHE A 15 20.08 -35.44 19.23
N LEU A 16 21.23 -35.07 18.65
CA LEU A 16 21.87 -33.77 18.81
C LEU A 16 21.47 -32.75 17.74
N PHE A 17 20.68 -33.12 16.77
CA PHE A 17 20.01 -32.15 15.88
C PHE A 17 18.71 -31.66 16.53
N SER A 18 18.85 -30.88 17.60
CA SER A 18 17.76 -30.00 18.06
C SER A 18 17.50 -29.00 16.96
N ILE A 19 16.49 -29.23 16.15
CA ILE A 19 15.95 -28.24 15.23
C ILE A 19 15.44 -27.12 16.11
N ASN A 20 16.18 -26.01 16.16
CA ASN A 20 15.64 -24.75 16.66
C ASN A 20 14.54 -24.37 15.67
N VAL A 21 13.30 -24.76 15.94
CA VAL A 21 12.11 -24.16 15.32
C VAL A 21 12.07 -22.74 15.87
N SER A 22 12.69 -21.83 15.13
CA SER A 22 12.46 -20.40 15.35
C SER A 22 10.98 -20.20 15.09
N SER A 23 10.21 -20.00 16.15
CA SER A 23 8.86 -19.48 16.04
C SER A 23 8.99 -18.15 15.30
N GLN A 24 8.60 -18.10 14.04
CA GLN A 24 8.39 -16.83 13.36
C GLN A 24 7.30 -16.13 14.17
N GLU A 25 7.71 -15.08 14.88
CA GLU A 25 6.78 -14.17 15.52
C GLU A 25 5.94 -13.58 14.38
N VAL A 26 4.67 -13.97 14.33
CA VAL A 26 3.75 -13.42 13.33
C VAL A 26 3.58 -11.95 13.70
N GLU A 27 4.13 -11.08 12.88
CA GLU A 27 4.01 -9.64 13.06
C GLU A 27 2.52 -9.27 13.11
N GLU A 28 2.09 -8.75 14.24
CA GLU A 28 0.70 -8.36 14.45
C GLU A 28 0.38 -7.15 13.59
N VAL A 29 -0.34 -7.36 12.49
CA VAL A 29 -0.73 -6.27 11.59
C VAL A 29 -1.89 -5.49 12.23
N VAL A 30 -1.59 -4.27 12.65
CA VAL A 30 -2.57 -3.32 13.17
C VAL A 30 -3.15 -2.49 12.03
N VAL A 31 -4.47 -2.45 11.92
CA VAL A 31 -5.19 -1.65 10.92
C VAL A 31 -5.90 -0.46 11.56
N THR A 32 -6.02 0.62 10.81
CA THR A 32 -6.63 1.88 11.25
C THR A 32 -7.88 2.26 10.45
N ALA A 33 -8.24 1.46 9.45
CA ALA A 33 -9.41 1.71 8.62
C ALA A 33 -10.74 1.68 9.39
N THR A 34 -10.76 1.16 10.61
CA THR A 34 -11.92 1.29 11.51
C THR A 34 -11.96 2.62 12.27
N LYS A 35 -11.02 3.55 12.02
CA LYS A 35 -10.73 4.78 12.78
C LYS A 35 -10.29 4.51 14.23
N LYS A 36 -9.84 3.31 14.49
CA LYS A 36 -9.16 2.86 15.70
C LYS A 36 -8.04 1.93 15.28
N SER A 37 -6.96 1.93 16.05
CA SER A 37 -5.89 0.93 15.88
C SER A 37 -6.36 -0.36 16.53
N GLU A 38 -6.64 -1.37 15.72
CA GLU A 38 -7.13 -2.68 16.16
C GLU A 38 -6.36 -3.77 15.41
N SER A 39 -6.10 -4.89 16.06
CA SER A 39 -5.52 -6.06 15.40
C SER A 39 -6.47 -6.58 14.32
N ILE A 40 -5.91 -6.98 13.18
CA ILE A 40 -6.69 -7.58 12.08
C ILE A 40 -7.47 -8.81 12.55
N GLN A 41 -6.94 -9.54 13.53
CA GLN A 41 -7.55 -10.77 14.05
C GLN A 41 -8.77 -10.51 14.94
N ASP A 42 -8.86 -9.32 15.54
CA ASP A 42 -9.97 -8.94 16.43
C ASP A 42 -11.12 -8.29 15.67
N LEU A 43 -10.95 -8.00 14.39
CA LEU A 43 -11.97 -7.37 13.59
C LEU A 43 -13.01 -8.36 13.09
N ALA A 44 -14.30 -8.08 13.38
CA ALA A 44 -15.43 -8.80 12.80
C ALA A 44 -15.69 -8.41 11.32
N LEU A 45 -14.64 -8.12 10.57
CA LEU A 45 -14.66 -7.63 9.19
C LEU A 45 -13.66 -8.40 8.35
N SER A 46 -13.95 -8.56 7.06
CA SER A 46 -12.96 -9.10 6.11
C SER A 46 -12.02 -7.98 5.69
N VAL A 47 -10.81 -8.02 6.22
CA VAL A 47 -9.75 -7.03 5.97
C VAL A 47 -8.53 -7.74 5.43
N GLU A 48 -7.88 -7.15 4.45
CA GLU A 48 -6.53 -7.49 4.02
C GLU A 48 -5.65 -6.26 4.18
N ALA A 49 -4.44 -6.45 4.67
CA ALA A 49 -3.46 -5.38 4.81
C ALA A 49 -2.13 -5.82 4.21
N PHE A 50 -1.55 -4.94 3.44
CA PHE A 50 -0.26 -5.11 2.78
C PHE A 50 0.69 -4.08 3.35
N THR A 51 1.72 -4.50 4.08
CA THR A 51 2.79 -3.64 4.56
C THR A 51 3.66 -3.15 3.40
N ALA A 52 4.47 -2.11 3.60
CA ALA A 52 5.41 -1.62 2.59
C ALA A 52 6.33 -2.73 2.06
N GLU A 53 6.78 -3.62 2.95
CA GLU A 53 7.60 -4.79 2.60
C GLU A 53 6.82 -5.78 1.74
N SER A 54 5.61 -6.15 2.16
CA SER A 54 4.72 -7.05 1.41
C SER A 54 4.34 -6.49 0.04
N LEU A 55 4.09 -5.18 -0.08
CA LEU A 55 3.86 -4.51 -1.36
C LEU A 55 5.07 -4.65 -2.28
N SER A 56 6.27 -4.43 -1.74
CA SER A 56 7.52 -4.52 -2.51
C SER A 56 7.83 -5.96 -2.94
N GLU A 57 7.69 -6.94 -2.04
CA GLU A 57 7.94 -8.37 -2.34
C GLU A 57 6.99 -8.93 -3.40
N ASN A 58 5.72 -8.51 -3.38
CA ASN A 58 4.71 -8.94 -4.32
C ASN A 58 4.60 -8.03 -5.55
N MET A 59 5.50 -7.04 -5.70
CA MET A 59 5.51 -6.09 -6.83
C MET A 59 4.16 -5.36 -7.00
N ILE A 60 3.51 -5.02 -5.90
CA ILE A 60 2.25 -4.27 -5.89
C ILE A 60 2.58 -2.77 -5.83
N GLU A 61 2.58 -2.12 -6.98
CA GLU A 61 2.99 -0.71 -7.10
C GLU A 61 1.83 0.24 -7.30
N ASP A 62 0.70 -0.26 -7.77
CA ASP A 62 -0.49 0.53 -8.02
C ASP A 62 -1.79 -0.22 -7.70
N PHE A 63 -2.91 0.44 -7.94
CA PHE A 63 -4.22 -0.17 -7.70
C PHE A 63 -4.57 -1.31 -8.67
N SER A 64 -3.91 -1.40 -9.84
CA SER A 64 -4.11 -2.51 -10.76
C SER A 64 -3.49 -3.78 -10.19
N ASP A 65 -2.25 -3.67 -9.72
CA ASP A 65 -1.55 -4.78 -9.08
C ASP A 65 -2.27 -5.22 -7.80
N LEU A 66 -2.75 -4.24 -7.02
CA LEU A 66 -3.56 -4.52 -5.83
C LEU A 66 -4.85 -5.29 -6.19
N ALA A 67 -5.49 -4.95 -7.31
CA ALA A 67 -6.70 -5.64 -7.74
C ALA A 67 -6.41 -7.09 -8.17
N GLU A 68 -5.22 -7.38 -8.68
CA GLU A 68 -4.79 -8.75 -8.99
C GLU A 68 -4.46 -9.55 -7.71
N ALA A 69 -3.93 -8.88 -6.68
CA ALA A 69 -3.56 -9.51 -5.42
C ALA A 69 -4.76 -9.75 -4.48
N VAL A 70 -5.81 -8.93 -4.56
CA VAL A 70 -6.95 -8.97 -3.63
C VAL A 70 -8.14 -9.71 -4.23
N PRO A 71 -8.51 -10.91 -3.72
CA PRO A 71 -9.65 -11.65 -4.24
C PRO A 71 -10.97 -10.87 -4.18
N GLY A 72 -11.60 -10.74 -5.34
CA GLY A 72 -12.89 -10.06 -5.49
C GLY A 72 -12.81 -8.54 -5.66
N LEU A 73 -11.61 -7.95 -5.67
CA LEU A 73 -11.38 -6.57 -6.11
C LEU A 73 -11.19 -6.58 -7.63
N ILE A 74 -11.86 -5.69 -8.32
CA ILE A 74 -11.70 -5.48 -9.75
C ILE A 74 -11.49 -3.98 -9.98
N MET A 75 -10.47 -3.65 -10.75
CA MET A 75 -10.23 -2.30 -11.24
C MET A 75 -10.50 -2.25 -12.73
N ASP A 76 -11.30 -1.31 -13.16
CA ASP A 76 -11.54 -1.01 -14.56
C ASP A 76 -10.99 0.40 -14.88
N LYS A 77 -9.98 0.45 -15.73
CA LYS A 77 -9.47 1.69 -16.32
C LYS A 77 -10.35 2.02 -17.51
N GLY A 78 -11.36 2.87 -17.29
CA GLY A 78 -12.24 3.36 -18.33
C GLY A 78 -11.53 4.14 -19.43
N ILE A 79 -12.26 4.46 -20.48
CA ILE A 79 -11.78 5.35 -21.55
C ILE A 79 -11.68 6.77 -20.98
N GLY A 80 -10.47 7.26 -20.79
CA GLY A 80 -10.17 8.57 -20.18
C GLY A 80 -9.54 8.47 -18.80
N SER A 81 -9.30 9.61 -18.15
CA SER A 81 -8.74 9.65 -16.81
C SER A 81 -9.76 9.18 -15.77
N GLY A 82 -9.63 7.98 -15.28
CA GLY A 82 -10.44 7.48 -14.18
C GLY A 82 -10.41 5.97 -14.05
N ALA A 83 -10.29 5.51 -12.83
CA ALA A 83 -10.45 4.12 -12.47
C ALA A 83 -11.77 3.91 -11.73
N SER A 84 -12.50 2.87 -12.08
CA SER A 84 -13.65 2.39 -11.32
C SER A 84 -13.26 1.11 -10.60
N PHE A 85 -13.75 0.99 -9.37
CA PHE A 85 -13.50 -0.16 -8.53
C PHE A 85 -14.78 -0.90 -8.20
N SER A 86 -14.72 -2.21 -8.21
CA SER A 86 -15.78 -3.07 -7.69
C SER A 86 -15.20 -4.11 -6.71
N MET A 87 -16.00 -4.47 -5.71
CA MET A 87 -15.64 -5.47 -4.72
C MET A 87 -16.75 -6.50 -4.61
N ARG A 88 -16.40 -7.79 -4.75
CA ARG A 88 -17.35 -8.91 -4.66
C ARG A 88 -18.59 -8.71 -5.58
N GLY A 89 -18.37 -8.20 -6.79
CA GLY A 89 -19.43 -7.93 -7.77
C GLY A 89 -20.28 -6.70 -7.49
N THR A 90 -20.00 -5.96 -6.41
CA THR A 90 -20.66 -4.68 -6.12
C THR A 90 -19.74 -3.55 -6.59
N GLY A 91 -20.18 -2.78 -7.58
CA GLY A 91 -19.39 -1.71 -8.17
C GLY A 91 -20.27 -0.70 -8.89
N SER A 92 -19.71 0.46 -9.21
CA SER A 92 -20.33 1.43 -10.10
C SER A 92 -19.49 1.50 -11.36
N TYR A 93 -20.07 1.13 -12.45
CA TYR A 93 -19.46 1.26 -13.77
C TYR A 93 -20.01 2.54 -14.42
N GLY A 94 -19.15 3.50 -14.65
CA GLY A 94 -19.55 4.72 -15.32
C GLY A 94 -18.38 5.67 -15.53
N VAL A 95 -18.47 6.43 -16.61
CA VAL A 95 -17.47 7.44 -16.98
C VAL A 95 -18.02 8.82 -16.66
N GLY A 96 -17.30 9.58 -15.86
CA GLY A 96 -17.58 11.00 -15.62
C GLY A 96 -17.63 11.40 -14.15
N ALA A 97 -17.47 12.67 -13.89
CA ALA A 97 -17.42 13.27 -12.56
C ALA A 97 -18.70 13.08 -11.71
N ALA A 98 -19.81 12.67 -12.33
CA ALA A 98 -21.08 12.43 -11.66
C ALA A 98 -21.24 10.97 -11.18
N VAL A 99 -20.33 10.07 -11.57
CA VAL A 99 -20.40 8.67 -11.16
C VAL A 99 -19.83 8.53 -9.75
N ILE A 100 -20.72 8.17 -8.85
CA ILE A 100 -20.34 7.91 -7.46
C ILE A 100 -19.92 6.44 -7.36
N GLY A 101 -18.65 6.19 -7.06
CA GLY A 101 -18.16 4.86 -6.82
C GLY A 101 -18.86 4.21 -5.61
N SER A 102 -19.00 2.89 -5.64
CA SER A 102 -19.49 2.12 -4.49
C SER A 102 -18.36 1.63 -3.57
N LEU A 103 -17.12 1.72 -4.03
CA LEU A 103 -15.91 1.50 -3.26
C LEU A 103 -15.20 2.83 -3.05
N VAL A 104 -14.82 3.12 -1.82
CA VAL A 104 -14.10 4.35 -1.45
C VAL A 104 -12.60 4.10 -1.48
N THR A 105 -11.86 5.05 -2.03
CA THR A 105 -10.43 5.16 -1.83
C THR A 105 -10.14 6.27 -0.81
N ALA A 106 -9.22 6.01 0.11
CA ALA A 106 -8.84 6.94 1.16
C ALA A 106 -7.33 6.98 1.35
N SER A 107 -6.83 8.10 1.85
CA SER A 107 -5.47 8.24 2.37
C SER A 107 -5.54 8.71 3.80
N ASN A 108 -4.88 7.99 4.71
CA ASN A 108 -4.88 8.28 6.14
C ASN A 108 -6.31 8.46 6.72
N GLY A 109 -7.28 7.68 6.21
CA GLY A 109 -8.68 7.75 6.62
C GLY A 109 -9.50 8.90 6.03
N HIS A 110 -8.92 9.72 5.15
CA HIS A 110 -9.62 10.77 4.40
C HIS A 110 -9.94 10.29 2.99
N SER A 111 -11.23 10.17 2.68
CA SER A 111 -11.68 9.77 1.34
C SER A 111 -11.38 10.85 0.31
N TYR A 112 -10.89 10.43 -0.84
CA TYR A 112 -10.73 11.30 -1.99
C TYR A 112 -11.39 10.66 -3.22
N ASN A 113 -11.81 11.53 -4.11
CA ASN A 113 -12.53 11.12 -5.31
C ASN A 113 -11.73 11.54 -6.56
N SER A 114 -10.41 11.32 -6.53
CA SER A 114 -9.52 11.69 -7.63
C SER A 114 -8.95 10.45 -8.30
N SER A 115 -9.18 10.33 -9.59
CA SER A 115 -8.59 9.30 -10.44
C SER A 115 -7.07 9.51 -10.67
N ALA A 116 -6.57 10.73 -10.46
CA ALA A 116 -5.16 11.06 -10.67
C ALA A 116 -4.21 10.23 -9.78
N ILE A 117 -4.66 9.83 -8.60
CA ILE A 117 -3.88 9.00 -7.68
C ILE A 117 -3.68 7.58 -8.23
N ALA A 118 -4.62 7.10 -9.05
CA ALA A 118 -4.49 5.78 -9.67
C ALA A 118 -3.28 5.68 -10.63
N ASP A 119 -2.87 6.79 -11.23
CA ASP A 119 -1.74 6.82 -12.17
C ASP A 119 -0.39 6.99 -11.45
N ILE A 120 -0.37 7.64 -10.29
CA ILE A 120 0.85 7.82 -9.47
C ILE A 120 1.24 6.51 -8.79
N GLY A 121 0.26 5.72 -8.34
CA GLY A 121 0.50 4.48 -7.61
C GLY A 121 0.84 4.69 -6.12
N PHE A 122 1.38 3.65 -5.52
CA PHE A 122 1.73 3.62 -4.10
C PHE A 122 3.17 4.10 -3.91
N TYR A 123 3.36 5.32 -3.42
CA TYR A 123 4.68 5.83 -3.08
C TYR A 123 4.72 6.27 -1.61
N ASP A 124 5.79 5.93 -0.95
CA ASP A 124 6.02 6.28 0.45
C ASP A 124 4.83 5.92 1.35
N VAL A 125 4.31 4.71 1.18
CA VAL A 125 3.23 4.15 1.99
C VAL A 125 3.81 3.26 3.08
N GLU A 126 3.18 3.29 4.25
CA GLU A 126 3.45 2.36 5.34
C GLU A 126 2.73 1.03 5.09
N ARG A 127 1.47 1.12 4.65
CA ARG A 127 0.63 -0.03 4.30
C ARG A 127 -0.59 0.38 3.50
N VAL A 128 -1.20 -0.61 2.85
CA VAL A 128 -2.50 -0.47 2.18
C VAL A 128 -3.48 -1.43 2.85
N GLU A 129 -4.62 -0.91 3.30
CA GLU A 129 -5.68 -1.66 3.96
C GLU A 129 -6.89 -1.77 3.02
N VAL A 130 -7.37 -2.99 2.79
CA VAL A 130 -8.54 -3.27 1.94
C VAL A 130 -9.64 -3.88 2.81
N LEU A 131 -10.71 -3.11 3.03
CA LEU A 131 -11.88 -3.56 3.77
C LEU A 131 -12.95 -4.00 2.79
N LYS A 132 -13.37 -5.25 2.90
CA LYS A 132 -14.36 -5.88 2.04
C LYS A 132 -15.74 -5.83 2.69
N GLY A 133 -16.69 -5.16 2.05
CA GLY A 133 -18.06 -5.00 2.52
C GLY A 133 -18.40 -3.59 3.03
N PRO A 134 -19.64 -3.35 3.43
CA PRO A 134 -20.14 -2.01 3.72
C PRO A 134 -19.40 -1.29 4.85
N GLN A 135 -18.92 -0.08 4.57
CA GLN A 135 -18.25 0.83 5.51
C GLN A 135 -18.94 2.19 5.63
N GLY A 136 -20.23 2.25 5.28
CA GLY A 136 -20.99 3.49 5.15
C GLY A 136 -21.08 4.31 6.44
N THR A 137 -21.07 3.69 7.62
CA THR A 137 -21.11 4.37 8.91
C THR A 137 -19.85 5.18 9.23
N LYS A 138 -18.71 4.76 8.70
CA LYS A 138 -17.40 5.38 8.98
C LYS A 138 -16.90 6.27 7.83
N PHE A 139 -17.18 5.87 6.58
CA PHE A 139 -16.67 6.50 5.37
C PHE A 139 -17.76 7.07 4.45
N GLY A 140 -19.01 7.08 4.93
CA GLY A 140 -20.11 7.70 4.23
C GLY A 140 -20.77 6.79 3.18
N ARG A 141 -21.78 7.34 2.51
CA ARG A 141 -22.72 6.62 1.63
C ARG A 141 -22.09 5.86 0.47
N ASN A 142 -20.89 6.23 0.08
CA ASN A 142 -20.21 5.65 -1.09
C ASN A 142 -19.41 4.38 -0.76
N ALA A 143 -19.26 4.03 0.51
CA ALA A 143 -18.51 2.85 0.96
C ALA A 143 -19.44 1.63 1.11
N VAL A 144 -20.19 1.30 0.06
CA VAL A 144 -21.14 0.17 0.06
C VAL A 144 -20.42 -1.16 -0.24
N ALA A 145 -19.49 -1.13 -1.18
CA ALA A 145 -18.73 -2.32 -1.59
C ALA A 145 -17.50 -2.55 -0.70
N GLY A 146 -16.89 -1.48 -0.21
CA GLY A 146 -15.68 -1.55 0.60
C GLY A 146 -14.90 -0.24 0.62
N LEU A 147 -13.66 -0.36 1.11
CA LEU A 147 -12.71 0.72 1.26
C LEU A 147 -11.32 0.22 0.91
N ILE A 148 -10.56 1.01 0.16
CA ILE A 148 -9.09 0.90 0.05
C ILE A 148 -8.52 2.13 0.75
N ASN A 149 -7.76 1.92 1.83
CA ASN A 149 -7.16 2.99 2.62
C ASN A 149 -5.64 2.88 2.57
N MET A 150 -4.99 3.87 1.99
CA MET A 150 -3.53 3.99 2.00
C MET A 150 -3.11 4.71 3.28
N ILE A 151 -2.21 4.11 4.02
CA ILE A 151 -1.55 4.75 5.16
C ILE A 151 -0.16 5.15 4.71
N THR A 152 0.09 6.44 4.72
CA THR A 152 1.39 6.98 4.30
C THR A 152 2.41 6.89 5.43
N ALA A 153 3.68 6.69 5.07
CA ALA A 153 4.76 6.67 6.03
C ALA A 153 4.86 8.02 6.77
N ARG A 154 5.09 7.93 8.08
CA ARG A 154 5.17 9.11 8.95
C ARG A 154 6.62 9.55 9.16
N PRO A 155 6.85 10.83 9.53
CA PRO A 155 8.15 11.29 9.96
C PRO A 155 8.70 10.46 11.14
N THR A 156 10.00 10.20 11.13
CA THR A 156 10.72 9.49 12.20
C THR A 156 11.60 10.43 13.00
N GLU A 157 12.05 9.97 14.17
CA GLU A 157 12.94 10.72 15.06
C GLU A 157 14.38 10.76 14.55
N GLU A 158 14.72 9.87 13.63
CA GLU A 158 16.06 9.78 13.07
C GLU A 158 16.13 10.41 11.69
N PHE A 159 17.26 11.09 11.41
CA PHE A 159 17.57 11.55 10.06
C PHE A 159 17.86 10.33 9.18
N GLY A 160 17.19 10.24 8.05
CA GLY A 160 17.38 9.14 7.12
C GLY A 160 16.60 9.34 5.84
N GLY A 161 16.85 8.50 4.89
CA GLY A 161 16.12 8.54 3.62
C GLY A 161 16.54 7.40 2.72
N ASP A 162 15.72 7.15 1.71
CA ASP A 162 15.96 6.13 0.70
C ASP A 162 15.51 6.62 -0.67
N TYR A 163 16.05 6.00 -1.71
CA TYR A 163 15.62 6.22 -3.08
C TYR A 163 15.62 4.93 -3.88
N ARG A 164 14.68 4.83 -4.82
CA ARG A 164 14.55 3.72 -5.74
C ARG A 164 14.43 4.24 -7.17
N ILE A 165 15.16 3.63 -8.09
CA ILE A 165 15.07 3.88 -9.53
C ILE A 165 14.74 2.56 -10.22
N GLU A 166 13.69 2.56 -11.01
CA GLU A 166 13.26 1.42 -11.79
C GLU A 166 13.25 1.77 -13.28
N LEU A 167 13.77 0.86 -14.08
CA LEU A 167 13.83 0.99 -15.53
C LEU A 167 13.17 -0.23 -16.15
N GLY A 168 12.32 -0.01 -17.13
CA GLY A 168 11.57 -1.10 -17.76
C GLY A 168 11.32 -0.90 -19.25
N ASN A 169 10.51 -1.77 -19.80
CA ASN A 169 10.10 -1.72 -21.20
C ASN A 169 9.31 -0.44 -21.49
N LEU A 170 9.16 -0.08 -22.78
CA LEU A 170 8.44 1.13 -23.21
C LEU A 170 9.04 2.40 -22.61
N ALA A 171 10.37 2.48 -22.52
CA ALA A 171 11.09 3.57 -21.87
C ALA A 171 10.56 3.89 -20.46
N SER A 172 10.04 2.88 -19.77
CA SER A 172 9.54 3.04 -18.40
C SER A 172 10.67 3.47 -17.48
N THR A 173 10.40 4.55 -16.74
CA THR A 173 11.30 5.06 -15.70
C THR A 173 10.44 5.46 -14.51
N GLN A 174 10.77 4.90 -13.36
CA GLN A 174 10.16 5.27 -12.09
C GLN A 174 11.25 5.69 -11.11
N PHE A 175 11.03 6.81 -10.46
CA PHE A 175 11.87 7.33 -9.39
C PHE A 175 11.04 7.59 -8.16
N ASN A 176 11.42 6.98 -7.06
CA ASN A 176 10.83 7.20 -5.73
C ASN A 176 11.95 7.63 -4.78
N ALA A 177 11.70 8.62 -3.95
CA ALA A 177 12.63 8.96 -2.90
C ALA A 177 11.89 9.56 -1.70
N HIS A 178 12.47 9.39 -0.52
CA HIS A 178 12.02 10.09 0.67
C HIS A 178 13.19 10.51 1.56
N VAL A 179 12.97 11.52 2.37
CA VAL A 179 13.91 11.95 3.40
C VAL A 179 13.16 12.34 4.67
N ASN A 180 13.64 11.84 5.79
CA ASN A 180 13.22 12.25 7.14
C ASN A 180 14.20 13.29 7.67
N VAL A 181 13.67 14.39 8.16
CA VAL A 181 14.45 15.46 8.77
C VAL A 181 13.81 15.80 10.11
N PRO A 182 14.33 15.26 11.22
CA PRO A 182 13.96 15.75 12.55
C PRO A 182 14.54 17.16 12.74
N ILE A 183 13.66 18.13 12.97
CA ILE A 183 14.07 19.52 13.20
C ILE A 183 14.42 19.72 14.67
N SER A 184 13.70 19.05 15.56
CA SER A 184 13.94 19.03 17.00
C SER A 184 13.32 17.75 17.59
N ASP A 185 13.51 17.50 18.87
CA ASP A 185 12.92 16.36 19.58
C ASP A 185 11.38 16.34 19.51
N SER A 186 10.76 17.51 19.30
CA SER A 186 9.31 17.65 19.19
C SER A 186 8.79 17.87 17.76
N ILE A 187 9.66 18.15 16.77
CA ILE A 187 9.25 18.45 15.40
C ILE A 187 9.98 17.51 14.43
N ARG A 188 9.22 16.68 13.76
CA ARG A 188 9.72 15.73 12.77
C ARG A 188 9.06 16.00 11.42
N THR A 189 9.85 15.93 10.36
CA THR A 189 9.37 16.17 9.00
C THR A 189 9.79 15.05 8.05
N ARG A 190 8.98 14.83 7.05
CA ARG A 190 9.27 13.87 5.97
C ARG A 190 8.85 14.47 4.63
N LEU A 191 9.74 14.40 3.66
CA LEU A 191 9.46 14.72 2.27
C LEU A 191 9.58 13.44 1.44
N ALA A 192 8.56 13.16 0.66
CA ALA A 192 8.56 12.07 -0.31
C ALA A 192 8.24 12.59 -1.70
N VAL A 193 8.88 12.02 -2.71
CA VAL A 193 8.67 12.38 -4.11
C VAL A 193 8.57 11.13 -4.98
N VAL A 194 7.77 11.21 -6.03
CA VAL A 194 7.64 10.18 -7.05
C VAL A 194 7.61 10.80 -8.43
N SER A 195 8.22 10.12 -9.39
CA SER A 195 8.09 10.44 -10.81
C SER A 195 7.97 9.14 -11.58
N LYS A 196 6.91 8.98 -12.38
CA LYS A 196 6.64 7.78 -13.17
C LYS A 196 6.41 8.19 -14.63
N LYS A 197 7.17 7.60 -15.52
CA LYS A 197 7.05 7.82 -16.97
C LYS A 197 7.10 6.50 -17.70
N ARG A 198 6.25 6.34 -18.72
CA ARG A 198 6.24 5.18 -19.61
C ARG A 198 5.60 5.57 -20.94
N ASP A 199 6.15 5.10 -22.04
CA ASP A 199 5.54 5.27 -23.36
C ASP A 199 4.23 4.48 -23.49
N GLY A 200 3.38 4.92 -24.41
CA GLY A 200 2.06 4.32 -24.65
C GLY A 200 2.13 2.85 -25.09
N THR A 201 1.13 2.10 -24.69
CA THR A 201 1.02 0.65 -25.00
C THR A 201 0.18 0.37 -26.26
N THR A 202 -0.59 1.33 -26.74
CA THR A 202 -1.56 1.16 -27.81
C THR A 202 -1.34 2.20 -28.89
N HIS A 203 -1.02 1.75 -30.10
CA HIS A 203 -0.79 2.63 -31.26
C HIS A 203 -2.10 2.97 -31.98
N ASN A 204 -2.36 4.27 -32.18
CA ASN A 204 -3.50 4.74 -32.97
C ASN A 204 -3.10 4.87 -34.43
N ILE A 205 -3.60 3.97 -35.26
CA ILE A 205 -3.28 3.91 -36.71
C ILE A 205 -3.78 5.12 -37.50
N HIS A 206 -4.73 5.91 -36.98
CA HIS A 206 -5.27 7.08 -37.67
C HIS A 206 -4.50 8.36 -37.34
N THR A 207 -4.05 8.51 -36.09
CA THR A 207 -3.37 9.73 -35.62
C THR A 207 -1.86 9.56 -35.54
N GLY A 208 -1.37 8.32 -35.54
CA GLY A 208 0.04 8.01 -35.34
C GLY A 208 0.52 8.20 -33.89
N ASN A 209 -0.36 8.52 -32.96
CA ASN A 209 -0.02 8.71 -31.55
C ASN A 209 -0.22 7.41 -30.77
N ASP A 210 0.58 7.26 -29.72
CA ASP A 210 0.39 6.17 -28.77
C ASP A 210 -0.52 6.61 -27.62
N PHE A 211 -1.32 5.67 -27.12
CA PHE A 211 -2.22 5.84 -25.96
C PHE A 211 -1.75 5.00 -24.78
N ASN A 212 -2.29 5.33 -23.61
CA ASN A 212 -1.94 4.72 -22.32
C ASN A 212 -0.48 4.95 -21.91
N ASP A 213 0.09 6.08 -22.33
CA ASP A 213 1.33 6.58 -21.76
C ASP A 213 1.11 7.01 -20.31
N ILE A 214 2.17 6.98 -19.52
CA ILE A 214 2.19 7.49 -18.15
C ILE A 214 3.20 8.61 -18.08
N ASN A 215 2.79 9.75 -17.53
CA ASN A 215 3.66 10.86 -17.20
C ASN A 215 3.09 11.55 -15.96
N ALA A 216 3.43 11.01 -14.80
CA ALA A 216 2.92 11.44 -13.51
C ALA A 216 4.07 11.77 -12.57
N TRP A 217 3.84 12.72 -11.70
CA TRP A 217 4.74 13.04 -10.59
C TRP A 217 3.92 13.45 -9.37
N GLY A 218 4.49 13.24 -8.20
CA GLY A 218 3.88 13.62 -6.93
C GLY A 218 4.94 13.99 -5.91
N ALA A 219 4.53 14.77 -4.94
CA ALA A 219 5.34 15.09 -3.79
C ALA A 219 4.45 15.17 -2.56
N ARG A 220 4.91 14.64 -1.43
CA ARG A 220 4.21 14.67 -0.15
C ARG A 220 5.13 15.23 0.91
N PHE A 221 4.64 16.21 1.64
CA PHE A 221 5.28 16.72 2.84
C PHE A 221 4.44 16.36 4.05
N SER A 222 5.08 15.78 5.06
CA SER A 222 4.46 15.42 6.33
C SER A 222 5.23 16.06 7.48
N LEU A 223 4.48 16.55 8.47
CA LEU A 223 5.02 17.13 9.70
C LEU A 223 4.28 16.55 10.90
N ASP A 224 5.03 16.12 11.88
CA ASP A 224 4.57 15.72 13.21
C ASP A 224 5.16 16.69 14.24
N TRP A 225 4.28 17.32 15.01
CA TRP A 225 4.68 18.27 16.05
C TRP A 225 4.04 17.93 17.38
N ASP A 226 4.85 17.55 18.35
CA ASP A 226 4.45 17.32 19.73
C ASP A 226 4.31 18.68 20.44
N ILE A 227 3.06 19.07 20.69
CA ILE A 227 2.72 20.33 21.39
C ILE A 227 2.44 19.99 22.85
N GLY A 228 3.49 20.08 23.68
CA GLY A 228 3.42 19.65 25.07
C GLY A 228 3.30 18.12 25.22
N GLU A 229 2.89 17.66 26.38
CA GLU A 229 2.96 16.23 26.74
C GLU A 229 1.84 15.37 26.13
N ASN A 230 0.72 15.98 25.71
CA ASN A 230 -0.50 15.23 25.36
C ASN A 230 -1.09 15.60 23.98
N THR A 231 -0.41 16.42 23.19
CA THR A 231 -0.96 16.90 21.93
C THR A 231 0.02 16.69 20.79
N LEU A 232 -0.37 15.91 19.79
CA LEU A 232 0.37 15.69 18.56
C LEU A 232 -0.40 16.31 17.39
N LEU A 233 0.18 17.32 16.76
CA LEU A 233 -0.31 17.88 15.49
C LEU A 233 0.32 17.09 14.34
N LYS A 234 -0.53 16.53 13.49
CA LYS A 234 -0.13 15.86 12.24
C LYS A 234 -0.61 16.68 11.05
N LEU A 235 0.32 17.11 10.22
CA LEU A 235 0.04 17.79 8.96
C LEU A 235 0.59 16.95 7.81
N THR A 236 -0.21 16.82 6.75
CA THR A 236 0.24 16.24 5.48
C THR A 236 -0.33 17.05 4.34
N THR A 237 0.51 17.36 3.35
CA THR A 237 0.11 17.99 2.09
C THR A 237 0.69 17.22 0.92
N GLU A 238 -0.07 17.13 -0.15
CA GLU A 238 0.25 16.37 -1.33
C GLU A 238 -0.08 17.17 -2.59
#